data_e289e9ac7513de1ac9d2b8d6145cb4eb
#
_entry.id   e289e9ac7513de1ac9d2b8d6145cb4eb
#
_cell.length_a   1.000
_cell.length_b   1.000
_cell.length_c   1.000
_cell.angle_alpha   90.00
_cell.angle_beta   90.00
_cell.angle_gamma   90.00
#
_symmetry.space_group_name_H-M   'P 1'
#
loop_
_entity.id
_entity.type
_entity.pdbx_description
1 polymer ?
#
loop_
_entity_poly.entity_id
_entity_poly.type
_entity_poly.pdbx_seq_one_letter_code
_entity_poly.pdbx_strand_id
1 'polypeptide(L)'
;MLTFYYAKNSAAYAPHILLEDIGADYNAVRIDFMTGEQRSPAYLAVNPKGRLPSLVTEKGVLTETPAILVYLAQRFPEQDLAPSDPFEFAIAQAFNSYMASTVHVAHAHKHRGARWADDPAAHEAMRAKVKENMTEYAQMIE
;
A
#
# COMPACT_ATOMS: atom_id res chain seq x y z
N MET A 1 13.33 16.88 -3.05
CA MET A 1 11.94 16.83 -3.55
C MET A 1 11.49 15.37 -3.60
N LEU A 2 10.30 15.06 -3.13
CA LEU A 2 9.73 13.71 -3.17
C LEU A 2 9.07 13.45 -4.54
N THR A 3 9.09 12.19 -5.02
CA THR A 3 8.28 11.76 -6.16
C THR A 3 7.47 10.54 -5.77
N PHE A 4 6.15 10.65 -5.85
CA PHE A 4 5.23 9.61 -5.43
C PHE A 4 4.55 8.94 -6.63
N TYR A 5 4.80 7.64 -6.79
CA TYR A 5 4.18 6.82 -7.82
C TYR A 5 2.93 6.13 -7.28
N TYR A 6 1.80 6.32 -7.95
CA TYR A 6 0.52 5.80 -7.51
C TYR A 6 -0.32 5.25 -8.67
N ALA A 7 -1.35 4.48 -8.35
CA ALA A 7 -2.42 4.12 -9.28
C ALA A 7 -3.78 4.33 -8.62
N LYS A 8 -4.81 4.60 -9.42
CA LYS A 8 -6.19 4.65 -8.93
C LYS A 8 -6.62 3.30 -8.35
N ASN A 9 -7.45 3.32 -7.33
CA ASN A 9 -8.00 2.12 -6.67
C ASN A 9 -6.91 1.14 -6.19
N SER A 10 -5.86 1.66 -5.57
CA SER A 10 -4.74 0.87 -5.07
C SER A 10 -4.38 1.22 -3.63
N ALA A 11 -3.50 0.44 -3.01
CA ALA A 11 -2.94 0.70 -1.68
C ALA A 11 -2.15 2.03 -1.59
N ALA A 12 -1.95 2.71 -2.72
CA ALA A 12 -1.32 4.02 -2.76
C ALA A 12 -2.19 5.14 -2.14
N TYR A 13 -3.49 4.91 -1.92
CA TYR A 13 -4.38 5.95 -1.37
C TYR A 13 -3.95 6.43 0.01
N ALA A 14 -3.59 5.54 0.92
CA ALA A 14 -3.23 5.94 2.28
C ALA A 14 -2.02 6.90 2.30
N PRO A 15 -0.86 6.59 1.72
CA PRO A 15 0.24 7.54 1.70
C PRO A 15 -0.02 8.75 0.79
N HIS A 16 -0.90 8.66 -0.22
CA HIS A 16 -1.28 9.81 -1.05
C HIS A 16 -2.10 10.83 -0.25
N ILE A 17 -3.12 10.35 0.48
CA ILE A 17 -3.91 11.19 1.39
C ILE A 17 -2.99 11.84 2.42
N LEU A 18 -2.08 11.07 3.01
CA LEU A 18 -1.16 11.59 4.01
C LEU A 18 -0.24 12.69 3.45
N LEU A 19 0.28 12.54 2.23
CA LEU A 19 1.09 13.56 1.55
C LEU A 19 0.30 14.87 1.33
N GLU A 20 -0.98 14.77 0.96
CA GLU A 20 -1.87 15.93 0.82
C GLU A 20 -2.18 16.58 2.16
N ASP A 21 -2.52 15.80 3.19
CA ASP A 21 -2.88 16.29 4.53
C ASP A 21 -1.74 17.06 5.19
N ILE A 22 -0.50 16.61 5.04
CA ILE A 22 0.68 17.32 5.56
C ILE A 22 1.13 18.48 4.68
N GLY A 23 0.54 18.68 3.52
CA GLY A 23 0.95 19.72 2.57
C GLY A 23 2.38 19.51 2.06
N ALA A 24 2.81 18.27 1.84
CA ALA A 24 4.16 17.96 1.39
C ALA A 24 4.42 18.51 -0.02
N ASP A 25 5.64 19.01 -0.26
CA ASP A 25 6.10 19.32 -1.62
C ASP A 25 6.58 18.02 -2.31
N TYR A 26 5.80 17.53 -3.26
CA TYR A 26 6.08 16.29 -3.99
C TYR A 26 5.54 16.31 -5.42
N ASN A 27 6.14 15.51 -6.29
CA ASN A 27 5.67 15.23 -7.64
C ASN A 27 4.85 13.94 -7.65
N ALA A 28 3.58 14.00 -8.10
CA ALA A 28 2.70 12.87 -8.21
C ALA A 28 2.76 12.25 -9.62
N VAL A 29 3.17 10.99 -9.73
CA VAL A 29 3.25 10.26 -11.00
C VAL A 29 2.25 9.13 -11.00
N ARG A 30 1.23 9.24 -11.85
CA ARG A 30 0.23 8.19 -12.01
C ARG A 30 0.73 7.09 -12.94
N ILE A 31 0.57 5.85 -12.50
CA ILE A 31 0.83 4.64 -13.27
C ILE A 31 -0.52 4.01 -13.68
N ASP A 32 -0.65 3.65 -14.96
CA ASP A 32 -1.87 3.03 -15.47
C ASP A 32 -1.79 1.50 -15.43
N PHE A 33 -2.60 0.89 -14.55
CA PHE A 33 -2.72 -0.56 -14.46
C PHE A 33 -3.39 -1.21 -15.67
N MET A 34 -4.23 -0.44 -16.40
CA MET A 34 -4.97 -1.00 -17.55
C MET A 34 -4.05 -1.26 -18.73
N THR A 35 -3.00 -0.45 -18.88
CA THR A 35 -1.98 -0.62 -19.92
C THR A 35 -0.81 -1.50 -19.49
N GLY A 36 -0.80 -1.93 -18.23
CA GLY A 36 0.30 -2.72 -17.67
C GLY A 36 1.57 -1.90 -17.39
N GLU A 37 1.46 -0.56 -17.29
CA GLU A 37 2.59 0.36 -17.13
C GLU A 37 3.47 0.03 -15.91
N GLN A 38 2.90 -0.56 -14.84
CA GLN A 38 3.66 -1.04 -13.68
C GLN A 38 4.68 -2.16 -14.04
N ARG A 39 4.63 -2.69 -15.24
CA ARG A 39 5.57 -3.69 -15.79
C ARG A 39 6.47 -3.11 -16.87
N SER A 40 6.36 -1.83 -17.18
CA SER A 40 7.25 -1.17 -18.14
C SER A 40 8.70 -1.15 -17.62
N PRO A 41 9.69 -1.19 -18.50
CA PRO A 41 11.10 -1.04 -18.10
C PRO A 41 11.35 0.23 -17.29
N ALA A 42 10.68 1.33 -17.64
CA ALA A 42 10.79 2.61 -16.94
C ALA A 42 10.34 2.51 -15.48
N TYR A 43 9.19 1.90 -15.22
CA TYR A 43 8.73 1.77 -13.83
C TYR A 43 9.48 0.66 -13.06
N LEU A 44 9.86 -0.44 -13.72
CA LEU A 44 10.65 -1.50 -13.09
C LEU A 44 12.04 -1.02 -12.65
N ALA A 45 12.60 0.01 -13.29
CA ALA A 45 13.81 0.68 -12.83
C ALA A 45 13.61 1.44 -11.50
N VAL A 46 12.38 1.91 -11.22
CA VAL A 46 12.01 2.52 -9.94
C VAL A 46 11.68 1.46 -8.90
N ASN A 47 10.84 0.50 -9.25
CA ASN A 47 10.41 -0.58 -8.36
C ASN A 47 10.41 -1.94 -9.08
N PRO A 48 11.45 -2.76 -8.91
CA PRO A 48 11.55 -4.07 -9.56
C PRO A 48 10.40 -5.05 -9.24
N LYS A 49 9.67 -4.83 -8.14
CA LYS A 49 8.48 -5.62 -7.79
C LYS A 49 7.30 -5.34 -8.75
N GLY A 50 7.32 -4.21 -9.48
CA GLY A 50 6.21 -3.77 -10.34
C GLY A 50 4.92 -3.57 -9.56
N ARG A 51 5.01 -3.01 -8.35
CA ARG A 51 3.89 -2.74 -7.44
C ARG A 51 3.88 -1.27 -7.03
N LEU A 52 2.72 -0.80 -6.58
CA LEU A 52 2.50 0.55 -6.08
C LEU A 52 1.96 0.48 -4.64
N PRO A 53 2.27 1.50 -3.82
CA PRO A 53 3.00 2.72 -4.12
C PRO A 53 4.53 2.55 -4.17
N SER A 54 5.19 3.60 -4.69
CA SER A 54 6.63 3.84 -4.49
C SER A 54 6.86 5.32 -4.20
N LEU A 55 7.75 5.62 -3.27
CA LEU A 55 8.17 6.97 -2.91
C LEU A 55 9.67 7.12 -3.16
N VAL A 56 10.03 7.95 -4.14
CA VAL A 56 11.42 8.32 -4.39
C VAL A 56 11.79 9.49 -3.50
N THR A 57 12.88 9.35 -2.80
CA THR A 57 13.45 10.36 -1.90
C THR A 57 14.89 10.69 -2.33
N GLU A 58 15.49 11.68 -1.69
CA GLU A 58 16.90 12.01 -1.87
C GLU A 58 17.86 10.89 -1.43
N LYS A 59 17.38 9.94 -0.62
CA LYS A 59 18.18 8.79 -0.11
C LYS A 59 17.93 7.49 -0.86
N GLY A 60 16.92 7.46 -1.74
CA GLY A 60 16.55 6.27 -2.49
C GLY A 60 15.05 6.06 -2.57
N VAL A 61 14.66 4.86 -3.01
CA VAL A 61 13.27 4.49 -3.24
C VAL A 61 12.71 3.68 -2.07
N LEU A 62 11.59 4.13 -1.51
CA LEU A 62 10.80 3.39 -0.54
C LEU A 62 9.62 2.72 -1.23
N THR A 63 9.35 1.49 -0.85
CA THR A 63 8.20 0.70 -1.29
C THR A 63 7.46 0.14 -0.07
N GLU A 64 6.28 -0.44 -0.27
CA GLU A 64 5.36 -0.92 0.74
C GLU A 64 4.66 0.21 1.51
N THR A 65 3.33 0.18 1.47
CA THR A 65 2.48 1.21 2.10
C THR A 65 2.84 1.47 3.57
N PRO A 66 2.96 0.46 4.46
CA PRO A 66 3.30 0.70 5.86
C PRO A 66 4.64 1.42 6.06
N ALA A 67 5.66 1.03 5.28
CA ALA A 67 6.98 1.64 5.39
C ALA A 67 6.98 3.11 4.94
N ILE A 68 6.21 3.43 3.90
CA ILE A 68 6.06 4.81 3.42
C ILE A 68 5.33 5.66 4.46
N LEU A 69 4.25 5.15 5.08
CA LEU A 69 3.52 5.84 6.14
C LEU A 69 4.43 6.15 7.33
N VAL A 70 5.20 5.17 7.81
CA VAL A 70 6.17 5.37 8.89
C VAL A 70 7.23 6.41 8.53
N TYR A 71 7.77 6.33 7.33
CA TYR A 71 8.77 7.29 6.87
C TYR A 71 8.22 8.72 6.84
N LEU A 72 7.00 8.91 6.33
CA LEU A 72 6.35 10.23 6.30
C LEU A 72 6.10 10.76 7.72
N ALA A 73 5.59 9.92 8.63
CA ALA A 73 5.39 10.32 10.02
C ALA A 73 6.69 10.76 10.71
N GLN A 74 7.80 10.07 10.45
CA GLN A 74 9.10 10.43 11.01
C GLN A 74 9.76 11.63 10.30
N ARG A 75 9.46 11.86 9.03
CA ARG A 75 10.00 12.99 8.26
C ARG A 75 9.34 14.31 8.61
N PHE A 76 8.09 14.27 9.02
CA PHE A 76 7.27 15.44 9.37
C PHE A 76 6.79 15.35 10.83
N PRO A 77 7.73 15.36 11.80
CA PRO A 77 7.39 15.15 13.21
C PRO A 77 6.47 16.22 13.78
N GLU A 78 6.46 17.43 13.21
CA GLU A 78 5.58 18.53 13.59
C GLU A 78 4.10 18.26 13.30
N GLN A 79 3.79 17.27 12.49
CA GLN A 79 2.41 16.90 12.12
C GLN A 79 1.78 15.88 13.08
N ASP A 80 2.55 15.36 14.05
CA ASP A 80 2.10 14.40 15.08
C ASP A 80 1.31 13.20 14.50
N LEU A 81 1.84 12.61 13.43
CA LEU A 81 1.18 11.58 12.65
C LEU A 81 1.29 10.17 13.23
N ALA A 82 2.09 10.00 14.27
CA ALA A 82 2.30 8.72 14.93
C ALA A 82 2.62 8.92 16.41
N PRO A 83 2.21 7.98 17.30
CA PRO A 83 2.55 8.05 18.71
C PRO A 83 4.06 8.14 18.95
N SER A 84 4.47 8.95 19.91
CA SER A 84 5.87 9.07 20.33
C SER A 84 6.28 7.98 21.35
N ASP A 85 5.31 7.41 22.10
CA ASP A 85 5.55 6.28 22.98
C ASP A 85 5.88 5.02 22.16
N PRO A 86 6.96 4.29 22.49
CA PRO A 86 7.37 3.12 21.70
C PRO A 86 6.35 1.99 21.65
N PHE A 87 5.57 1.79 22.72
CA PHE A 87 4.56 0.74 22.76
C PHE A 87 3.34 1.12 21.93
N GLU A 88 2.85 2.33 22.05
CA GLU A 88 1.75 2.85 21.23
C GLU A 88 2.15 2.90 19.74
N PHE A 89 3.39 3.27 19.44
CA PHE A 89 3.92 3.18 18.08
C PHE A 89 3.92 1.73 17.56
N ALA A 90 4.31 0.76 18.39
CA ALA A 90 4.28 -0.65 18.02
C ALA A 90 2.84 -1.15 17.74
N ILE A 91 1.84 -0.70 18.52
CA ILE A 91 0.42 -0.98 18.27
C ILE A 91 0.00 -0.44 16.88
N ALA A 92 0.37 0.79 16.55
CA ALA A 92 0.10 1.36 15.23
C ALA A 92 0.75 0.54 14.10
N GLN A 93 1.98 0.02 14.31
CA GLN A 93 2.65 -0.84 13.33
C GLN A 93 2.02 -2.24 13.25
N ALA A 94 1.48 -2.78 14.35
CA ALA A 94 0.71 -4.02 14.34
C ALA A 94 -0.54 -3.87 13.45
N PHE A 95 -1.25 -2.75 13.57
CA PHE A 95 -2.37 -2.42 12.70
C PHE A 95 -1.96 -2.31 11.22
N ASN A 96 -0.92 -1.55 10.93
CA ASN A 96 -0.37 -1.43 9.58
C ASN A 96 0.01 -2.79 8.97
N SER A 97 0.63 -3.64 9.78
CA SER A 97 1.02 -5.00 9.37
C SER A 97 -0.20 -5.87 9.11
N TYR A 98 -1.22 -5.82 9.97
CA TYR A 98 -2.48 -6.53 9.78
C TYR A 98 -3.18 -6.11 8.48
N MET A 99 -3.26 -4.81 8.23
CA MET A 99 -3.83 -4.28 6.98
C MET A 99 -3.07 -4.78 5.74
N ALA A 100 -1.75 -4.82 5.78
CA ALA A 100 -0.93 -5.19 4.62
C ALA A 100 -0.86 -6.70 4.39
N SER A 101 -0.74 -7.51 5.45
CA SER A 101 -0.49 -8.96 5.36
C SER A 101 -1.78 -9.80 5.37
N THR A 102 -2.86 -9.29 5.92
CA THR A 102 -4.11 -10.03 6.09
C THR A 102 -5.24 -9.40 5.28
N VAL A 103 -5.64 -8.19 5.60
CA VAL A 103 -6.81 -7.54 4.98
C VAL A 103 -6.59 -7.31 3.48
N HIS A 104 -5.47 -6.71 3.10
CA HIS A 104 -5.15 -6.45 1.70
C HIS A 104 -4.99 -7.74 0.88
N VAL A 105 -4.38 -8.77 1.46
CA VAL A 105 -4.19 -10.07 0.80
C VAL A 105 -5.55 -10.73 0.53
N ALA A 106 -6.45 -10.78 1.50
CA ALA A 106 -7.79 -11.31 1.31
C ALA A 106 -8.57 -10.53 0.24
N HIS A 107 -8.53 -9.20 0.27
CA HIS A 107 -9.13 -8.37 -0.77
C HIS A 107 -8.54 -8.64 -2.16
N ALA A 108 -7.23 -8.86 -2.24
CA ALA A 108 -6.55 -9.12 -3.51
C ALA A 108 -7.00 -10.43 -4.18
N HIS A 109 -7.49 -11.41 -3.42
CA HIS A 109 -8.08 -12.65 -3.96
C HIS A 109 -9.26 -12.38 -4.89
N LYS A 110 -9.94 -11.25 -4.77
CA LYS A 110 -11.08 -10.88 -5.64
C LYS A 110 -10.70 -10.86 -7.13
N HIS A 111 -9.53 -10.34 -7.48
CA HIS A 111 -9.14 -10.09 -8.87
C HIS A 111 -7.72 -10.55 -9.20
N ARG A 112 -7.00 -11.13 -8.27
CA ARG A 112 -5.57 -11.43 -8.40
C ARG A 112 -5.21 -12.85 -8.00
N GLY A 113 -6.16 -13.79 -8.08
CA GLY A 113 -5.98 -15.22 -7.74
C GLY A 113 -4.77 -15.85 -8.43
N ALA A 114 -4.46 -15.45 -9.67
CA ALA A 114 -3.28 -15.90 -10.42
C ALA A 114 -1.92 -15.59 -9.75
N ARG A 115 -1.89 -14.86 -8.64
CA ARG A 115 -0.67 -14.69 -7.83
C ARG A 115 -0.40 -15.90 -6.93
N TRP A 116 -1.41 -16.74 -6.67
CA TRP A 116 -1.35 -17.85 -5.70
C TRP A 116 -1.64 -19.20 -6.33
N ALA A 117 -2.38 -19.26 -7.43
CA ALA A 117 -2.71 -20.50 -8.12
C ALA A 117 -2.89 -20.24 -9.61
N ASP A 118 -2.61 -21.25 -10.43
CA ASP A 118 -2.83 -21.22 -11.88
C ASP A 118 -4.22 -21.77 -12.26
N ASP A 119 -4.85 -22.58 -11.38
CA ASP A 119 -6.15 -23.19 -11.60
C ASP A 119 -7.30 -22.15 -11.52
N PRO A 120 -8.09 -21.95 -12.58
CA PRO A 120 -9.26 -21.08 -12.57
C PRO A 120 -10.30 -21.41 -11.50
N ALA A 121 -10.47 -22.71 -11.14
CA ALA A 121 -11.38 -23.11 -10.08
C ALA A 121 -10.91 -22.62 -8.70
N ALA A 122 -9.60 -22.61 -8.47
CA ALA A 122 -9.03 -22.02 -7.26
C ALA A 122 -9.27 -20.51 -7.19
N HIS A 123 -9.19 -19.80 -8.33
CA HIS A 123 -9.50 -18.35 -8.37
C HIS A 123 -10.95 -18.06 -7.99
N GLU A 124 -11.87 -18.89 -8.46
CA GLU A 124 -13.30 -18.73 -8.14
C GLU A 124 -13.57 -19.01 -6.65
N ALA A 125 -12.97 -20.07 -6.10
CA ALA A 125 -13.06 -20.36 -4.67
C ALA A 125 -12.49 -19.24 -3.79
N MET A 126 -11.32 -18.68 -4.15
CA MET A 126 -10.74 -17.51 -3.48
C MET A 126 -11.69 -16.31 -3.53
N ARG A 127 -12.25 -16.01 -4.70
CA ARG A 127 -13.17 -14.89 -4.90
C ARG A 127 -14.43 -15.01 -4.04
N ALA A 128 -14.98 -16.22 -3.94
CA ALA A 128 -16.17 -16.51 -3.13
C ALA A 128 -15.96 -16.19 -1.64
N LYS A 129 -14.74 -16.42 -1.12
CA LYS A 129 -14.40 -16.15 0.28
C LYS A 129 -14.16 -14.67 0.63
N VAL A 130 -13.95 -13.80 -0.35
CA VAL A 130 -13.56 -12.40 -0.10
C VAL A 130 -14.57 -11.66 0.78
N LYS A 131 -15.88 -11.81 0.49
CA LYS A 131 -16.91 -11.08 1.24
C LYS A 131 -16.92 -11.47 2.71
N GLU A 132 -16.87 -12.77 3.01
CA GLU A 132 -16.84 -13.31 4.37
C GLU A 132 -15.62 -12.80 5.12
N ASN A 133 -14.41 -13.00 4.56
CA ASN A 133 -13.16 -12.56 5.17
C ASN A 133 -13.13 -11.04 5.42
N MET A 134 -13.57 -10.24 4.45
CA MET A 134 -13.58 -8.78 4.61
C MET A 134 -14.56 -8.32 5.68
N THR A 135 -15.70 -9.01 5.84
CA THR A 135 -16.66 -8.72 6.92
C THR A 135 -16.06 -9.05 8.29
N GLU A 136 -15.46 -10.24 8.43
CA GLU A 136 -14.80 -10.65 9.67
C GLU A 136 -13.67 -9.68 10.05
N TYR A 137 -12.82 -9.32 9.10
CA TYR A 137 -11.70 -8.42 9.37
C TYR A 137 -12.13 -6.98 9.69
N ALA A 138 -13.24 -6.51 9.12
CA ALA A 138 -13.80 -5.21 9.49
C ALA A 138 -14.30 -5.21 10.94
N GLN A 139 -14.96 -6.29 11.38
CA GLN A 139 -15.41 -6.45 12.78
C GLN A 139 -14.26 -6.49 13.80
N MET A 140 -13.07 -6.96 13.38
CA MET A 140 -11.88 -6.95 14.25
C MET A 140 -11.23 -5.57 14.38
N ILE A 141 -11.58 -4.63 13.51
CA ILE A 141 -11.02 -3.25 13.48
C ILE A 141 -11.92 -2.28 14.27
N GLU A 142 -13.22 -2.56 14.40
CA GLU A 142 -14.18 -1.77 15.19
C GLU A 142 -13.92 -1.90 16.70
#